data_3f7083fc0dfe026b0a71e33a86602fa5
#
_entry.id   3f7083fc0dfe026b0a71e33a86602fa5
#
_cell.length_a   1.000
_cell.length_b   1.000
_cell.length_c   1.000
_cell.angle_alpha   90.00
_cell.angle_beta   90.00
_cell.angle_gamma   90.00
#
_symmetry.space_group_name_H-M   'P 1'
#
loop_
_entity.id
_entity.type
_entity.pdbx_description
1 polymer ?
#
loop_
_entity_poly.entity_id
_entity_poly.type
_entity_poly.pdbx_seq_one_letter_code
_entity_poly.pdbx_strand_id
1 'polypeptide(L)'
;MAQETLSMAWCDNGNVDGKFMQGVVDVMLKSGIKFETLLRSQGNQIARQREKVISYWYENNKSDWLLWVDSDVVISPEKFKLLWDNRDIEKRPIISGVYFTTDTPEEPLMIPMPTVFNFTDNKDGGFGLTRVHPLPENKLIKVGAAG
;
A
#
# COMPACT_ATOMS: atom_id res chain seq x y z
N MET A 1 -5.50 21.89 15.79
CA MET A 1 -4.44 21.23 15.01
C MET A 1 -4.86 21.28 13.55
N ALA A 2 -3.95 21.63 12.64
CA ALA A 2 -4.26 21.59 11.20
C ALA A 2 -4.59 20.14 10.83
N GLN A 3 -5.60 19.97 9.98
CA GLN A 3 -5.97 18.65 9.47
C GLN A 3 -4.87 18.20 8.51
N GLU A 4 -4.28 17.03 8.75
CA GLU A 4 -3.29 16.45 7.84
C GLU A 4 -3.90 16.19 6.45
N THR A 5 -3.12 16.43 5.43
CA THR A 5 -3.52 16.36 4.04
C THR A 5 -3.02 15.08 3.38
N LEU A 6 -3.71 14.62 2.34
CA LEU A 6 -3.47 13.35 1.69
C LEU A 6 -3.48 13.49 0.17
N SER A 7 -2.52 12.90 -0.50
CA SER A 7 -2.58 12.61 -1.94
C SER A 7 -2.69 11.10 -2.17
N MET A 8 -3.27 10.69 -3.29
CA MET A 8 -3.35 9.29 -3.70
C MET A 8 -2.54 9.07 -4.97
N ALA A 9 -1.89 7.94 -5.07
CA ALA A 9 -1.07 7.58 -6.23
C ALA A 9 -1.25 6.13 -6.68
N TRP A 10 -1.13 5.90 -7.99
CA TRP A 10 -1.03 4.57 -8.57
C TRP A 10 -0.21 4.58 -9.86
N CYS A 11 0.25 3.38 -10.25
CA CYS A 11 0.87 3.14 -11.55
C CYS A 11 0.06 2.10 -12.34
N ASP A 12 0.01 2.26 -13.66
CA ASP A 12 -0.65 1.32 -14.55
C ASP A 12 0.03 1.27 -15.93
N ASN A 13 -0.40 0.36 -16.78
CA ASN A 13 0.08 0.18 -18.15
C ASN A 13 -0.76 0.90 -19.21
N GLY A 14 -1.69 1.76 -18.78
CA GLY A 14 -2.63 2.48 -19.65
C GLY A 14 -4.08 2.10 -19.42
N ASN A 15 -4.33 0.95 -18.80
CA ASN A 15 -5.65 0.48 -18.45
C ASN A 15 -5.71 0.16 -16.95
N VAL A 16 -6.86 0.40 -16.35
CA VAL A 16 -7.15 0.02 -14.96
C VAL A 16 -8.47 -0.76 -14.93
N ASP A 17 -8.58 -1.68 -13.99
CA ASP A 17 -9.82 -2.40 -13.78
C ASP A 17 -10.92 -1.46 -13.28
N GLY A 18 -12.15 -1.67 -13.77
CA GLY A 18 -13.30 -0.84 -13.37
C GLY A 18 -13.60 -0.92 -11.87
N LYS A 19 -13.35 -2.06 -11.22
CA LYS A 19 -13.53 -2.20 -9.76
C LYS A 19 -12.46 -1.41 -8.98
N PHE A 20 -11.22 -1.36 -9.48
CA PHE A 20 -10.20 -0.49 -8.93
C PHE A 20 -10.66 0.96 -8.94
N MET A 21 -11.09 1.48 -10.10
CA MET A 21 -11.58 2.86 -10.21
C MET A 21 -12.81 3.12 -9.36
N GLN A 22 -13.73 2.17 -9.27
CA GLN A 22 -14.89 2.29 -8.38
C GLN A 22 -14.44 2.40 -6.92
N GLY A 23 -13.47 1.60 -6.48
CA GLY A 23 -12.89 1.67 -5.13
C GLY A 23 -12.25 3.03 -4.85
N VAL A 24 -11.46 3.56 -5.79
CA VAL A 24 -10.85 4.89 -5.69
C VAL A 24 -11.93 5.98 -5.51
N VAL A 25 -12.95 5.97 -6.36
CA VAL A 25 -14.05 6.94 -6.28
C VAL A 25 -14.82 6.81 -4.97
N ASP A 26 -15.12 5.59 -4.53
CA ASP A 26 -15.82 5.34 -3.27
C ASP A 26 -15.01 5.84 -2.06
N VAL A 27 -13.71 5.62 -2.03
CA VAL A 27 -12.83 6.14 -0.98
C VAL A 27 -12.86 7.67 -0.97
N MET A 28 -12.75 8.32 -2.12
CA MET A 28 -12.78 9.78 -2.21
C MET A 28 -14.10 10.39 -1.74
N LEU A 29 -15.22 9.76 -2.11
CA LEU A 29 -16.55 10.30 -1.81
C LEU A 29 -17.07 9.94 -0.41
N LYS A 30 -16.68 8.78 0.11
CA LYS A 30 -17.30 8.20 1.31
C LYS A 30 -16.39 8.17 2.54
N SER A 31 -15.07 8.37 2.39
CA SER A 31 -14.16 8.33 3.54
C SER A 31 -14.26 9.56 4.46
N GLY A 32 -14.78 10.66 3.96
CA GLY A 32 -14.79 11.96 4.66
C GLY A 32 -13.41 12.63 4.75
N ILE A 33 -12.40 12.12 4.05
CA ILE A 33 -11.03 12.63 4.04
C ILE A 33 -10.83 13.41 2.74
N LYS A 34 -10.24 14.60 2.88
CA LYS A 34 -9.92 15.45 1.73
C LYS A 34 -8.65 14.99 1.05
N PHE A 35 -8.73 14.71 -0.23
CA PHE A 35 -7.59 14.43 -1.09
C PHE A 35 -7.14 15.72 -1.80
N GLU A 36 -5.85 16.02 -1.69
CA GLU A 36 -5.26 17.20 -2.35
C GLU A 36 -5.00 16.93 -3.83
N THR A 37 -4.47 15.76 -4.16
CA THR A 37 -4.08 15.43 -5.53
C THR A 37 -4.21 13.93 -5.81
N LEU A 38 -4.54 13.60 -7.05
CA LEU A 38 -4.42 12.25 -7.60
C LEU A 38 -3.22 12.22 -8.55
N LEU A 39 -2.31 11.31 -8.30
CA LEU A 39 -1.07 11.14 -9.06
C LEU A 39 -1.10 9.80 -9.79
N ARG A 40 -0.89 9.84 -11.09
CA ARG A 40 -0.86 8.64 -11.93
C ARG A 40 0.40 8.63 -12.78
N SER A 41 1.05 7.50 -12.88
CA SER A 41 2.10 7.28 -13.87
C SER A 41 1.79 6.05 -14.71
N GLN A 42 1.95 6.19 -16.02
CA GLN A 42 1.69 5.14 -16.99
C GLN A 42 3.01 4.66 -17.60
N GLY A 43 3.14 3.34 -17.79
CA GLY A 43 4.29 2.74 -18.47
C GLY A 43 4.49 1.27 -18.10
N ASN A 44 5.58 0.67 -18.58
CA ASN A 44 5.87 -0.75 -18.40
C ASN A 44 6.98 -1.03 -17.38
N GLN A 45 7.57 0.01 -16.78
CA GLN A 45 8.64 -0.12 -15.78
C GLN A 45 8.17 0.41 -14.43
N ILE A 46 7.60 -0.46 -13.62
CA ILE A 46 6.95 -0.10 -12.36
C ILE A 46 7.87 0.70 -11.41
N ALA A 47 9.12 0.31 -11.27
CA ALA A 47 10.07 1.01 -10.41
C ALA A 47 10.27 2.47 -10.84
N ARG A 48 10.47 2.71 -12.14
CA ARG A 48 10.59 4.05 -12.71
C ARG A 48 9.32 4.90 -12.55
N GLN A 49 8.17 4.27 -12.70
CA GLN A 49 6.91 4.97 -12.52
C GLN A 49 6.74 5.39 -11.05
N ARG A 50 7.02 4.49 -10.11
CA ARG A 50 6.96 4.79 -8.68
C ARG A 50 7.93 5.92 -8.31
N GLU A 51 9.18 5.84 -8.75
CA GLU A 51 10.17 6.90 -8.54
C GLU A 51 9.67 8.26 -9.07
N LYS A 52 9.17 8.30 -10.31
CA LYS A 52 8.63 9.52 -10.91
C LYS A 52 7.48 10.13 -10.10
N VAL A 53 6.55 9.31 -9.64
CA VAL A 53 5.41 9.77 -8.83
C VAL A 53 5.87 10.28 -7.46
N ILE A 54 6.75 9.54 -6.80
CA ILE A 54 7.25 9.93 -5.47
C ILE A 54 8.07 11.21 -5.57
N SER A 55 8.96 11.34 -6.56
CA SER A 55 9.74 12.56 -6.79
C SER A 55 8.83 13.76 -7.06
N TYR A 56 7.83 13.59 -7.92
CA TYR A 56 6.88 14.65 -8.20
C TYR A 56 6.09 15.06 -6.95
N TRP A 57 5.61 14.10 -6.18
CA TRP A 57 4.90 14.37 -4.93
C TRP A 57 5.78 15.12 -3.93
N TYR A 58 7.01 14.67 -3.75
CA TYR A 58 7.96 15.28 -2.82
C TYR A 58 8.34 16.71 -3.22
N GLU A 59 8.53 16.97 -4.50
CA GLU A 59 8.98 18.27 -5.00
C GLU A 59 7.85 19.28 -5.16
N ASN A 60 6.66 18.82 -5.57
CA ASN A 60 5.59 19.72 -6.04
C ASN A 60 4.29 19.61 -5.24
N ASN A 61 4.11 18.56 -4.48
CA ASN A 61 2.90 18.33 -3.71
C ASN A 61 3.21 18.44 -2.23
N LYS A 62 2.42 19.26 -1.54
CA LYS A 62 2.65 19.58 -0.12
C LYS A 62 1.75 18.76 0.82
N SER A 63 1.15 17.67 0.36
CA SER A 63 0.38 16.82 1.26
C SER A 63 1.28 16.08 2.24
N ASP A 64 0.82 15.92 3.46
CA ASP A 64 1.57 15.27 4.54
C ASP A 64 1.73 13.77 4.31
N TRP A 65 0.74 13.17 3.61
CA TRP A 65 0.68 11.73 3.36
C TRP A 65 0.47 11.40 1.87
N LEU A 66 1.05 10.30 1.45
CA LEU A 66 0.82 9.70 0.14
C LEU A 66 0.21 8.30 0.32
N LEU A 67 -1.04 8.13 -0.10
CA LEU A 67 -1.67 6.81 -0.21
C LEU A 67 -1.26 6.18 -1.55
N TRP A 68 -0.53 5.08 -1.47
CA TRP A 68 -0.20 4.27 -2.64
C TRP A 68 -1.17 3.11 -2.78
N VAL A 69 -1.77 2.94 -3.96
CA VAL A 69 -2.67 1.81 -4.26
C VAL A 69 -2.25 1.20 -5.59
N ASP A 70 -1.94 -0.08 -5.60
CA ASP A 70 -1.65 -0.76 -6.86
C ASP A 70 -2.93 -0.93 -7.69
N SER A 71 -2.82 -0.80 -9.01
CA SER A 71 -3.97 -0.70 -9.93
C SER A 71 -4.81 -1.97 -10.09
N ASP A 72 -4.41 -3.05 -9.44
CA ASP A 72 -5.11 -4.33 -9.34
C ASP A 72 -5.72 -4.58 -7.94
N VAL A 73 -5.58 -3.62 -7.03
CA VAL A 73 -6.09 -3.70 -5.66
C VAL A 73 -7.39 -2.92 -5.52
N VAL A 74 -8.45 -3.58 -5.07
CA VAL A 74 -9.73 -2.93 -4.75
C VAL A 74 -9.70 -2.47 -3.30
N ILE A 75 -9.67 -1.15 -3.11
CA ILE A 75 -9.73 -0.53 -1.79
C ILE A 75 -11.17 -0.15 -1.44
N SER A 76 -11.58 -0.34 -0.18
CA SER A 76 -12.86 0.16 0.32
C SER A 76 -12.68 1.34 1.28
N PRO A 77 -13.69 2.22 1.43
CA PRO A 77 -13.65 3.33 2.36
C PRO A 77 -13.35 2.90 3.81
N GLU A 78 -13.91 1.77 4.24
CA GLU A 78 -13.73 1.24 5.60
C GLU A 78 -12.28 0.78 5.83
N LYS A 79 -11.72 0.04 4.86
CA LYS A 79 -10.32 -0.43 4.92
C LYS A 79 -9.34 0.73 4.88
N PHE A 80 -9.59 1.70 3.99
CA PHE A 80 -8.81 2.92 3.94
C PHE A 80 -8.88 3.70 5.26
N LYS A 81 -10.09 3.84 5.83
CA LYS A 81 -10.26 4.55 7.10
C LYS A 81 -9.48 3.90 8.24
N LEU A 82 -9.38 2.58 8.29
CA LEU A 82 -8.54 1.89 9.25
C LEU A 82 -7.05 2.26 9.12
N LEU A 83 -6.53 2.36 7.89
CA LEU A 83 -5.16 2.84 7.68
C LEU A 83 -5.02 4.30 8.14
N TRP A 84 -5.93 5.16 7.73
CA TRP A 84 -5.90 6.57 8.05
C TRP A 84 -5.95 6.84 9.55
N ASP A 85 -6.82 6.16 10.27
CA ASP A 85 -6.98 6.35 11.72
C ASP A 85 -5.78 5.82 12.54
N ASN A 86 -4.99 4.91 11.95
CA ASN A 86 -3.82 4.33 12.59
C ASN A 86 -2.49 4.99 12.17
N ARG A 87 -2.51 6.01 11.29
CA ARG A 87 -1.29 6.71 10.89
C ARG A 87 -0.73 7.54 12.04
N ASP A 88 0.57 7.73 12.03
CA ASP A 88 1.28 8.53 13.01
C ASP A 88 2.63 8.92 12.39
N ILE A 89 2.79 10.19 12.05
CA ILE A 89 3.94 10.65 11.27
C ILE A 89 5.28 10.45 12.01
N GLU A 90 5.25 10.44 13.33
CA GLU A 90 6.46 10.24 14.14
C GLU A 90 6.76 8.75 14.39
N LYS A 91 5.72 7.97 14.72
CA LYS A 91 5.88 6.58 15.14
C LYS A 91 5.65 5.58 14.03
N ARG A 92 4.83 5.92 13.06
CA ARG A 92 4.40 5.07 11.94
C ARG A 92 4.35 5.86 10.64
N PRO A 93 5.51 6.40 10.18
CA PRO A 93 5.58 7.20 8.94
C PRO A 93 5.26 6.36 7.69
N ILE A 94 5.33 5.03 7.79
CA ILE A 94 4.88 4.08 6.77
C ILE A 94 3.92 3.11 7.42
N ILE A 95 2.72 2.98 6.84
CA ILE A 95 1.71 2.02 7.25
C ILE A 95 1.12 1.33 6.02
N SER A 96 0.93 0.03 6.09
CA SER A 96 0.41 -0.77 4.98
C SER A 96 -0.76 -1.64 5.41
N GLY A 97 -1.67 -1.89 4.49
CA GLY A 97 -2.60 -3.01 4.57
C GLY A 97 -1.87 -4.33 4.34
N VAL A 98 -2.52 -5.42 4.70
CA VAL A 98 -2.02 -6.77 4.43
C VAL A 98 -2.69 -7.32 3.19
N TYR A 99 -1.89 -7.79 2.26
CA TYR A 99 -2.33 -8.57 1.10
C TYR A 99 -2.11 -10.05 1.36
N PHE A 100 -2.88 -10.86 0.64
CA PHE A 100 -2.71 -12.30 0.64
C PHE A 100 -2.45 -12.77 -0.79
N THR A 101 -1.50 -13.64 -0.94
CA THR A 101 -1.19 -14.28 -2.22
C THR A 101 -1.17 -15.80 -2.06
N THR A 102 -1.33 -16.49 -3.17
CA THR A 102 -1.14 -17.95 -3.26
C THR A 102 0.26 -18.20 -3.79
N ASP A 103 1.08 -18.93 -3.04
CA ASP A 103 2.50 -19.10 -3.39
C ASP A 103 2.74 -20.11 -4.54
N THR A 104 1.81 -21.02 -4.79
CA THR A 104 1.97 -22.00 -5.87
C THR A 104 0.66 -22.22 -6.64
N PRO A 105 0.62 -21.86 -7.93
CA PRO A 105 -0.53 -22.12 -8.81
C PRO A 105 -0.81 -23.62 -9.03
N GLU A 106 0.14 -24.48 -8.68
CA GLU A 106 0.16 -25.91 -9.00
C GLU A 106 -0.40 -26.79 -7.88
N GLU A 107 -0.59 -26.27 -6.67
CA GLU A 107 -1.15 -27.04 -5.57
C GLU A 107 -2.68 -26.94 -5.51
N PRO A 108 -3.41 -28.05 -5.42
CA PRO A 108 -4.87 -28.07 -5.43
C PRO A 108 -5.52 -27.44 -4.20
N LEU A 109 -4.76 -27.14 -3.15
CA LEU A 109 -5.17 -26.43 -1.95
C LEU A 109 -4.30 -25.19 -1.77
N MET A 110 -4.57 -24.15 -2.55
CA MET A 110 -3.91 -22.86 -2.40
C MET A 110 -4.35 -22.18 -1.11
N ILE A 111 -3.48 -22.15 -0.12
CA ILE A 111 -3.72 -21.42 1.11
C ILE A 111 -3.23 -19.99 0.90
N PRO A 112 -4.11 -18.99 1.01
CA PRO A 112 -3.67 -17.60 0.93
C PRO A 112 -2.67 -17.27 2.05
N MET A 113 -1.50 -16.78 1.68
CA MET A 113 -0.44 -16.41 2.61
C MET A 113 -0.26 -14.90 2.66
N PRO A 114 -0.04 -14.30 3.84
CA PRO A 114 0.16 -12.87 3.97
C PRO A 114 1.49 -12.43 3.33
N THR A 115 1.48 -11.29 2.66
CA THR A 115 2.67 -10.69 2.03
C THR A 115 3.40 -9.75 2.99
N VAL A 116 3.63 -10.20 4.22
CA VAL A 116 4.37 -9.47 5.25
C VAL A 116 5.52 -10.30 5.77
N PHE A 117 6.68 -9.67 5.92
CA PHE A 117 7.94 -10.36 6.19
C PHE A 117 8.76 -9.62 7.25
N ASN A 118 9.52 -10.38 8.04
CA ASN A 118 10.59 -9.85 8.85
C ASN A 118 11.95 -10.11 8.19
N PHE A 119 12.87 -9.20 8.41
CA PHE A 119 14.27 -9.46 8.06
C PHE A 119 14.86 -10.47 9.05
N THR A 120 15.59 -11.44 8.52
CA THR A 120 16.34 -12.41 9.29
C THR A 120 17.81 -12.39 8.84
N ASP A 121 18.71 -12.39 9.80
CA ASP A 121 20.14 -12.54 9.50
C ASP A 121 20.43 -14.00 9.16
N ASN A 122 20.99 -14.24 8.01
CA ASN A 122 21.47 -15.55 7.63
C ASN A 122 22.86 -15.79 8.27
N LYS A 123 23.14 -17.03 8.63
CA LYS A 123 24.43 -17.43 9.23
C LYS A 123 25.66 -17.08 8.37
N ASP A 124 25.45 -16.86 7.08
CA ASP A 124 26.47 -16.53 6.08
C ASP A 124 26.61 -15.02 5.83
N GLY A 125 26.02 -14.16 6.67
CA GLY A 125 26.11 -12.70 6.58
C GLY A 125 25.20 -12.06 5.54
N GLY A 126 24.25 -12.80 4.95
CA GLY A 126 23.22 -12.30 4.06
C GLY A 126 21.91 -11.99 4.79
N PHE A 127 21.02 -11.27 4.12
CA PHE A 127 19.64 -11.04 4.59
C PHE A 127 18.71 -12.12 4.07
N GLY A 128 17.83 -12.61 4.95
CA GLY A 128 16.69 -13.43 4.60
C GLY A 128 15.39 -12.68 4.87
N LEU A 129 14.31 -13.13 4.23
CA LEU A 129 12.96 -12.70 4.53
C LEU A 129 12.18 -13.89 5.07
N THR A 130 11.65 -13.75 6.27
CA THR A 130 10.76 -14.75 6.87
C THR A 130 9.35 -14.20 6.92
N ARG A 131 8.42 -14.94 6.33
CA ARG A 131 7.01 -14.57 6.29
C ARG A 131 6.42 -14.56 7.70
N VAL A 132 5.65 -13.53 8.02
CA VAL A 132 4.93 -13.45 9.29
C VAL A 132 3.63 -14.24 9.19
N HIS A 133 3.62 -15.41 9.83
CA HIS A 133 2.44 -16.28 9.86
C HIS A 133 2.45 -17.14 11.14
N PRO A 134 1.33 -17.27 11.88
CA PRO A 134 0.05 -16.60 11.67
C PRO A 134 0.09 -15.10 11.99
N LEU A 135 -0.79 -14.34 11.32
CA LEU A 135 -0.94 -12.92 11.64
C LEU A 135 -1.74 -12.75 12.94
N PRO A 136 -1.34 -11.83 13.82
CA PRO A 136 -2.16 -11.47 14.96
C PRO A 136 -3.41 -10.73 14.51
N GLU A 137 -4.55 -11.10 15.06
CA GLU A 137 -5.82 -10.44 14.74
C GLU A 137 -5.93 -9.06 15.41
N ASN A 138 -6.46 -8.09 14.67
CA ASN A 138 -6.80 -6.74 15.15
C ASN A 138 -5.64 -6.00 15.84
N LYS A 139 -4.42 -6.21 15.41
CA LYS A 139 -3.23 -5.56 15.96
C LYS A 139 -2.37 -4.96 14.84
N LEU A 140 -1.78 -3.81 15.15
CA LEU A 140 -0.67 -3.28 14.37
C LEU A 140 0.60 -4.06 14.75
N ILE A 141 1.34 -4.48 13.74
CA ILE A 141 2.63 -5.12 13.91
C ILE A 141 3.71 -4.36 13.13
N LYS A 142 4.90 -4.33 13.68
CA LYS A 142 6.08 -3.83 12.95
C LYS A 142 6.65 -4.98 12.13
N VAL A 143 6.87 -4.74 10.85
CA VAL A 143 7.43 -5.73 9.92
C VAL A 143 8.62 -5.14 9.16
N GLY A 144 9.45 -5.99 8.60
CA GLY A 144 10.57 -5.56 7.78
C GLY A 144 10.16 -5.16 6.36
N ALA A 145 9.18 -5.86 5.82
CA ALA A 145 8.64 -5.60 4.49
C ALA A 145 7.17 -6.00 4.41
N ALA A 146 6.41 -5.27 3.57
CA ALA A 146 5.04 -5.58 3.16
C ALA A 146 4.90 -5.29 1.68
N GLY A 147 4.22 -6.15 0.92
CA GLY A 147 4.07 -5.97 -0.51
C GLY A 147 2.80 -6.57 -1.02
#